data_8b67823fcf523396cd2a0d4881d2aba6
#
_entry.id   8b67823fcf523396cd2a0d4881d2aba6
#
_cell.length_a   1.000
_cell.length_b   1.000
_cell.length_c   1.000
_cell.angle_alpha   90.00
_cell.angle_beta   90.00
_cell.angle_gamma   90.00
#
_symmetry.space_group_name_H-M   'P 1'
#
loop_
_entity.id
_entity.type
_entity.pdbx_description
1 polymer ?
#
loop_
_entity_poly.entity_id
_entity_poly.type
_entity_poly.pdbx_seq_one_letter_code
_entity_poly.pdbx_strand_id
1 'polypeptide(L)'
;MDQSKQGQPGDKWRLAPEKLRRLKDPGSWKVKSTDEWPSGKNGVRLIGQDRAVESISFGLTAPGRGYNIFVTGQPGSGRTSYALERLKKQAAGLPAPDDWLYLHNFDEPGEPLAMAVPAGRGKELCTALDALLNELKVTISKAFEQSQYEDAKAQYVKEFQEKAGAIMDELKAWAAEHRFSLKRTPQGFVNIPMIEAKDEEGKPVVRELQQEEFEALDEKEQKRYQELSERVSQRTLLGLRRIRDMEKDLKERIGELEAEICRAAIAPCLADIREAHPDNEPLSRWFDRMAEDVIENFGAFVTSVRDESAEVDFTRYQGSLFVSNDPKDGAPVVWETNPTYYNLAGKVEYESRQGYLYTDFRRIVAGAFHKANGGFLVLDAEKVLMNFMSWEAVKRLLRTQEASIENLGEQYGAVPVSSLRPSPIRMNLKVVMIGMPYIYELLQYYDPEFRKLFKIKASFD
;
A
#
# COMPACT_ATOMS: atom_id res chain seq x y z
N MET A 1 2.43 -90.48 11.62
CA MET A 1 3.13 -89.30 12.14
C MET A 1 3.36 -88.36 11.00
N ASP A 2 2.51 -87.38 10.90
CA ASP A 2 2.42 -86.42 9.81
C ASP A 2 3.30 -85.21 10.19
N GLN A 3 4.43 -85.07 9.48
CA GLN A 3 5.28 -83.84 9.66
C GLN A 3 4.78 -82.75 8.78
N SER A 4 3.97 -81.89 9.38
CA SER A 4 3.54 -80.61 8.78
C SER A 4 4.72 -79.83 8.32
N LYS A 5 4.78 -79.53 7.01
CA LYS A 5 5.67 -78.51 6.36
C LYS A 5 5.40 -77.14 6.93
N GLN A 6 6.19 -76.72 7.92
CA GLN A 6 6.30 -75.33 8.27
C GLN A 6 7.01 -74.57 7.11
N GLY A 7 6.28 -73.79 6.34
CA GLY A 7 6.84 -72.92 5.31
C GLY A 7 7.83 -71.95 5.92
N GLN A 8 8.97 -71.71 5.28
CA GLN A 8 9.97 -70.75 5.72
C GLN A 8 9.40 -69.33 5.75
N PRO A 9 9.82 -68.48 6.65
CA PRO A 9 9.30 -67.11 6.78
C PRO A 9 9.34 -66.27 5.51
N GLY A 10 10.17 -66.62 4.51
CA GLY A 10 10.27 -65.97 3.21
C GLY A 10 9.26 -66.44 2.15
N ASP A 11 8.60 -67.59 2.34
CA ASP A 11 7.69 -68.10 1.28
C ASP A 11 6.44 -67.23 1.08
N LYS A 12 6.04 -66.46 2.07
CA LYS A 12 4.95 -65.50 1.97
C LYS A 12 5.20 -64.39 0.91
N TRP A 13 6.45 -64.10 0.65
CA TRP A 13 6.88 -63.05 -0.28
C TRP A 13 7.42 -63.61 -1.62
N ARG A 14 7.44 -64.89 -1.77
CA ARG A 14 7.93 -65.58 -2.96
C ARG A 14 6.87 -65.52 -4.05
N LEU A 15 7.15 -64.79 -5.14
CA LEU A 15 6.31 -64.80 -6.32
C LEU A 15 6.64 -65.96 -7.24
N ALA A 16 5.60 -66.63 -7.71
CA ALA A 16 5.76 -67.64 -8.76
C ALA A 16 6.34 -66.98 -10.03
N PRO A 17 7.24 -67.68 -10.80
CA PRO A 17 7.87 -67.11 -11.97
C PRO A 17 6.89 -66.49 -12.98
N GLU A 18 5.71 -67.07 -13.10
CA GLU A 18 4.64 -66.60 -14.00
C GLU A 18 4.08 -65.24 -13.57
N LYS A 19 4.18 -64.92 -12.28
CA LYS A 19 3.75 -63.60 -11.73
C LYS A 19 4.82 -62.52 -11.85
N LEU A 20 6.05 -62.85 -12.21
CA LEU A 20 7.12 -61.90 -12.40
C LEU A 20 6.99 -61.15 -13.76
N ARG A 21 6.16 -61.67 -14.65
CA ARG A 21 5.90 -61.05 -15.97
C ARG A 21 4.39 -60.83 -16.11
N ARG A 22 4.01 -59.58 -16.36
CA ARG A 22 2.63 -59.23 -16.68
C ARG A 22 2.32 -59.50 -18.12
N LEU A 23 1.86 -60.69 -18.43
CA LEU A 23 1.39 -61.03 -19.77
C LEU A 23 -0.08 -60.61 -19.92
N LYS A 24 -0.35 -59.83 -20.96
CA LYS A 24 -1.72 -59.52 -21.38
C LYS A 24 -2.06 -60.41 -22.57
N ASP A 25 -3.12 -61.19 -22.43
CA ASP A 25 -3.67 -61.96 -23.54
C ASP A 25 -4.45 -61.03 -24.50
N PRO A 26 -3.98 -60.84 -25.75
CA PRO A 26 -4.70 -60.02 -26.72
C PRO A 26 -6.14 -60.45 -26.97
N GLY A 27 -6.41 -61.77 -26.82
CA GLY A 27 -7.75 -62.34 -26.97
C GLY A 27 -8.74 -61.87 -25.88
N SER A 28 -8.26 -61.34 -24.74
CA SER A 28 -9.08 -60.74 -23.67
C SER A 28 -9.56 -59.34 -23.98
N TRP A 29 -9.09 -58.74 -25.09
CA TRP A 29 -9.47 -57.38 -25.44
C TRP A 29 -10.82 -57.39 -26.16
N LYS A 30 -11.72 -56.52 -25.73
CA LYS A 30 -13.07 -56.38 -26.32
C LYS A 30 -13.09 -55.59 -27.63
N VAL A 31 -11.94 -55.06 -28.07
CA VAL A 31 -11.77 -54.24 -29.27
C VAL A 31 -10.92 -54.98 -30.29
N LYS A 32 -11.32 -54.96 -31.57
CA LYS A 32 -10.62 -55.64 -32.67
C LYS A 32 -9.67 -54.70 -33.44
N SER A 33 -9.91 -53.39 -33.37
CA SER A 33 -9.15 -52.34 -34.01
C SER A 33 -8.92 -51.18 -33.09
N THR A 34 -7.87 -50.39 -33.33
CA THR A 34 -7.60 -49.11 -32.62
C THR A 34 -8.72 -48.08 -32.82
N ASP A 35 -9.50 -48.18 -33.90
CA ASP A 35 -10.64 -47.29 -34.18
C ASP A 35 -11.83 -47.56 -33.23
N GLU A 36 -11.93 -48.80 -32.74
CA GLU A 36 -12.96 -49.18 -31.76
C GLU A 36 -12.53 -48.84 -30.32
N TRP A 37 -11.31 -48.37 -30.14
CA TRP A 37 -10.84 -47.97 -28.82
C TRP A 37 -11.63 -46.76 -28.30
N PRO A 38 -12.21 -46.81 -27.13
CA PRO A 38 -12.97 -45.66 -26.61
C PRO A 38 -12.04 -44.46 -26.54
N SER A 39 -12.24 -43.51 -27.46
CA SER A 39 -11.58 -42.21 -27.39
C SER A 39 -11.92 -41.59 -26.05
N GLY A 40 -10.90 -41.45 -25.20
CA GLY A 40 -11.10 -41.04 -23.79
C GLY A 40 -11.69 -39.66 -23.67
N LYS A 41 -13.01 -39.58 -23.57
CA LYS A 41 -13.70 -38.34 -23.15
C LYS A 41 -13.49 -37.97 -21.67
N ASN A 42 -12.71 -38.78 -20.93
CA ASN A 42 -12.57 -38.69 -19.47
C ASN A 42 -11.12 -38.33 -19.03
N GLY A 43 -10.46 -37.40 -19.71
CA GLY A 43 -9.15 -36.89 -19.27
C GLY A 43 -7.96 -37.84 -19.55
N VAL A 44 -6.76 -37.44 -19.16
CA VAL A 44 -5.52 -38.23 -19.33
C VAL A 44 -5.56 -39.46 -18.43
N ARG A 45 -5.86 -40.63 -19.03
CA ARG A 45 -5.85 -41.89 -18.30
C ARG A 45 -4.43 -42.45 -18.27
N LEU A 46 -3.76 -42.33 -17.13
CA LEU A 46 -2.44 -42.96 -16.90
C LEU A 46 -2.62 -44.44 -16.61
N ILE A 47 -1.87 -45.26 -17.31
CA ILE A 47 -1.85 -46.70 -17.11
C ILE A 47 -0.57 -47.07 -16.36
N GLY A 48 -0.69 -47.83 -15.27
CA GLY A 48 0.46 -48.35 -14.53
C GLY A 48 1.17 -47.34 -13.61
N GLN A 49 0.61 -46.14 -13.41
CA GLN A 49 1.17 -45.10 -12.54
C GLN A 49 0.40 -44.92 -11.22
N ASP A 50 -0.13 -46.03 -10.67
CA ASP A 50 -1.05 -45.99 -9.52
C ASP A 50 -0.43 -45.30 -8.30
N ARG A 51 0.87 -45.56 -8.02
CA ARG A 51 1.59 -44.94 -6.88
C ARG A 51 1.73 -43.42 -7.04
N ALA A 52 2.04 -42.93 -8.25
CA ALA A 52 2.16 -41.50 -8.53
C ALA A 52 0.80 -40.82 -8.37
N VAL A 53 -0.26 -41.45 -8.88
CA VAL A 53 -1.65 -40.99 -8.78
C VAL A 53 -2.10 -40.88 -7.31
N GLU A 54 -1.82 -41.90 -6.51
CA GLU A 54 -2.12 -41.91 -5.08
C GLU A 54 -1.35 -40.84 -4.31
N SER A 55 -0.02 -40.72 -4.58
CA SER A 55 0.83 -39.70 -3.95
C SER A 55 0.36 -38.27 -4.26
N ILE A 56 0.01 -37.97 -5.52
CA ILE A 56 -0.54 -36.65 -5.88
C ILE A 56 -1.88 -36.43 -5.17
N SER A 57 -2.78 -37.42 -5.19
CA SER A 57 -4.09 -37.30 -4.57
C SER A 57 -4.00 -37.06 -3.06
N PHE A 58 -3.11 -37.80 -2.38
CA PHE A 58 -2.81 -37.57 -0.97
C PHE A 58 -2.20 -36.17 -0.74
N GLY A 59 -1.19 -35.80 -1.53
CA GLY A 59 -0.53 -34.50 -1.39
C GLY A 59 -1.47 -33.32 -1.60
N LEU A 60 -2.47 -33.43 -2.47
CA LEU A 60 -3.46 -32.39 -2.70
C LEU A 60 -4.42 -32.21 -1.52
N THR A 61 -4.76 -33.28 -0.83
CA THR A 61 -5.72 -33.28 0.30
C THR A 61 -5.06 -33.15 1.66
N ALA A 62 -3.75 -33.50 1.78
CA ALA A 62 -3.03 -33.44 3.04
C ALA A 62 -2.98 -32.00 3.59
N PRO A 63 -3.51 -31.77 4.80
CA PRO A 63 -3.46 -30.45 5.42
C PRO A 63 -2.08 -30.18 6.01
N GLY A 64 -1.75 -28.89 6.16
CA GLY A 64 -0.59 -28.46 6.92
C GLY A 64 0.64 -28.09 6.07
N ARG A 65 1.62 -27.52 6.77
CA ARG A 65 2.84 -26.98 6.17
C ARG A 65 3.77 -28.07 5.67
N GLY A 66 4.44 -27.82 4.54
CA GLY A 66 5.45 -28.70 3.99
C GLY A 66 4.90 -29.89 3.18
N TYR A 67 3.57 -30.02 3.03
CA TYR A 67 2.98 -31.03 2.14
C TYR A 67 2.92 -30.52 0.67
N ASN A 68 3.98 -29.82 0.25
CA ASN A 68 4.17 -29.55 -1.16
C ASN A 68 4.59 -30.81 -1.91
N ILE A 69 4.33 -30.85 -3.20
CA ILE A 69 4.47 -32.06 -4.01
C ILE A 69 5.66 -31.91 -4.95
N PHE A 70 6.55 -32.88 -4.98
CA PHE A 70 7.55 -33.01 -6.04
C PHE A 70 7.15 -34.15 -6.98
N VAL A 71 6.81 -33.80 -8.21
CA VAL A 71 6.45 -34.75 -9.26
C VAL A 71 7.68 -35.06 -10.07
N THR A 72 8.13 -36.29 -10.04
CA THR A 72 9.34 -36.74 -10.73
C THR A 72 9.04 -37.84 -11.77
N GLY A 73 9.83 -37.89 -12.81
CA GLY A 73 9.73 -38.89 -13.88
C GLY A 73 10.50 -38.46 -15.14
N GLN A 74 10.60 -39.34 -16.12
CA GLN A 74 11.23 -39.03 -17.40
C GLN A 74 10.33 -38.12 -18.26
N PRO A 75 10.89 -37.30 -19.16
CA PRO A 75 10.10 -36.61 -20.17
C PRO A 75 9.24 -37.59 -20.98
N GLY A 76 8.00 -37.22 -21.27
CA GLY A 76 7.06 -38.11 -21.97
C GLY A 76 6.29 -39.11 -21.11
N SER A 77 6.57 -39.21 -19.81
CA SER A 77 5.81 -40.09 -18.87
C SER A 77 4.38 -39.58 -18.56
N GLY A 78 3.97 -38.43 -19.09
CA GLY A 78 2.66 -37.83 -18.80
C GLY A 78 2.57 -37.07 -17.46
N ARG A 79 3.66 -36.97 -16.71
CA ARG A 79 3.74 -36.38 -15.37
C ARG A 79 3.15 -34.96 -15.28
N THR A 80 3.52 -34.07 -16.24
CA THR A 80 3.08 -32.68 -16.25
C THR A 80 1.61 -32.56 -16.60
N SER A 81 1.16 -33.23 -17.65
CA SER A 81 -0.23 -33.20 -18.14
C SER A 81 -1.18 -33.73 -17.05
N TYR A 82 -0.81 -34.84 -16.41
CA TYR A 82 -1.61 -35.42 -15.34
C TYR A 82 -1.66 -34.53 -14.11
N ALA A 83 -0.50 -34.01 -13.67
CA ALA A 83 -0.44 -33.12 -12.50
C ALA A 83 -1.33 -31.90 -12.71
N LEU A 84 -1.23 -31.22 -13.86
CA LEU A 84 -2.04 -30.05 -14.20
C LEU A 84 -3.54 -30.35 -14.24
N GLU A 85 -3.93 -31.49 -14.86
CA GLU A 85 -5.34 -31.90 -14.91
C GLU A 85 -5.91 -32.15 -13.51
N ARG A 86 -5.15 -32.86 -12.65
CA ARG A 86 -5.57 -33.17 -11.28
C ARG A 86 -5.68 -31.89 -10.43
N LEU A 87 -4.72 -30.97 -10.58
CA LEU A 87 -4.75 -29.67 -9.92
C LEU A 87 -5.98 -28.85 -10.32
N LYS A 88 -6.25 -28.73 -11.62
CA LYS A 88 -7.45 -28.02 -12.12
C LYS A 88 -8.73 -28.64 -11.60
N LYS A 89 -8.84 -29.97 -11.59
CA LYS A 89 -10.01 -30.67 -11.04
C LYS A 89 -10.18 -30.43 -9.53
N GLN A 90 -9.09 -30.43 -8.78
CA GLN A 90 -9.12 -30.15 -7.34
C GLN A 90 -9.48 -28.68 -7.08
N ALA A 91 -8.88 -27.76 -7.83
CA ALA A 91 -9.07 -26.32 -7.70
C ALA A 91 -10.51 -25.89 -7.97
N ALA A 92 -11.17 -26.49 -8.95
CA ALA A 92 -12.57 -26.20 -9.27
C ALA A 92 -13.55 -26.56 -8.13
N GLY A 93 -13.14 -27.41 -7.18
CA GLY A 93 -13.91 -27.77 -5.98
C GLY A 93 -13.60 -26.91 -4.75
N LEU A 94 -12.65 -25.97 -4.85
CA LEU A 94 -12.26 -25.08 -3.75
C LEU A 94 -12.88 -23.67 -3.98
N PRO A 95 -13.13 -22.90 -2.92
CA PRO A 95 -13.61 -21.53 -3.06
C PRO A 95 -12.54 -20.64 -3.75
N ALA A 96 -13.01 -19.65 -4.51
CA ALA A 96 -12.14 -18.62 -5.02
C ALA A 96 -11.56 -17.79 -3.86
N PRO A 97 -10.26 -17.51 -3.84
CA PRO A 97 -9.64 -16.68 -2.83
C PRO A 97 -9.96 -15.20 -3.02
N ASP A 98 -9.71 -14.40 -1.98
CA ASP A 98 -9.92 -12.96 -1.99
C ASP A 98 -9.14 -12.25 -3.10
N ASP A 99 -9.72 -11.15 -3.59
CA ASP A 99 -9.00 -10.18 -4.40
C ASP A 99 -8.05 -9.36 -3.52
N TRP A 100 -6.95 -8.91 -4.10
CA TRP A 100 -5.97 -8.08 -3.41
C TRP A 100 -5.79 -6.75 -4.11
N LEU A 101 -5.76 -5.68 -3.33
CA LEU A 101 -5.49 -4.32 -3.79
C LEU A 101 -4.31 -3.75 -3.03
N TYR A 102 -3.64 -2.77 -3.64
CA TYR A 102 -2.78 -1.85 -2.91
C TYR A 102 -3.44 -0.49 -2.79
N LEU A 103 -3.42 0.05 -1.59
CA LEU A 103 -3.91 1.37 -1.22
C LEU A 103 -2.75 2.22 -0.70
N HIS A 104 -2.87 3.53 -0.81
CA HIS A 104 -1.91 4.46 -0.25
C HIS A 104 -1.87 4.34 1.29
N ASN A 105 -0.67 4.40 1.85
CA ASN A 105 -0.46 4.47 3.29
C ASN A 105 -0.24 5.95 3.67
N PHE A 106 -1.21 6.54 4.35
CA PHE A 106 -1.16 7.95 4.75
C PHE A 106 -0.13 8.22 5.85
N ASP A 107 0.22 7.20 6.66
CA ASP A 107 1.23 7.31 7.71
C ASP A 107 2.65 7.16 7.15
N GLU A 108 2.84 6.19 6.25
CA GLU A 108 4.14 5.87 5.63
C GLU A 108 3.97 5.70 4.10
N PRO A 109 4.03 6.80 3.32
CA PRO A 109 3.74 6.77 1.87
C PRO A 109 4.63 5.81 1.06
N GLY A 110 5.82 5.49 1.58
CA GLY A 110 6.74 4.51 0.99
C GLY A 110 6.32 3.05 1.16
N GLU A 111 5.32 2.75 2.00
CA GLU A 111 4.88 1.41 2.36
C GLU A 111 3.38 1.20 2.04
N PRO A 112 3.00 1.04 0.77
CA PRO A 112 1.61 0.82 0.38
C PRO A 112 0.97 -0.35 1.10
N LEU A 113 -0.29 -0.20 1.49
CA LEU A 113 -1.05 -1.19 2.25
C LEU A 113 -1.70 -2.22 1.34
N ALA A 114 -1.43 -3.50 1.58
CA ALA A 114 -2.14 -4.60 0.92
C ALA A 114 -3.51 -4.80 1.60
N MET A 115 -4.57 -4.77 0.81
CA MET A 115 -5.95 -4.91 1.25
C MET A 115 -6.61 -6.10 0.59
N ALA A 116 -7.19 -6.98 1.40
CA ALA A 116 -7.99 -8.10 0.93
C ALA A 116 -9.47 -7.73 0.89
N VAL A 117 -10.13 -8.13 -0.19
CA VAL A 117 -11.59 -8.06 -0.32
C VAL A 117 -12.11 -9.35 -0.94
N PRO A 118 -13.38 -9.74 -0.72
CA PRO A 118 -13.93 -10.96 -1.30
C PRO A 118 -13.75 -11.03 -2.82
N ALA A 119 -13.56 -12.26 -3.33
CA ALA A 119 -13.38 -12.52 -4.77
C ALA A 119 -14.38 -11.78 -5.64
N GLY A 120 -13.92 -11.12 -6.71
CA GLY A 120 -14.70 -10.32 -7.64
C GLY A 120 -15.04 -8.90 -7.17
N ARG A 121 -14.81 -8.57 -5.90
CA ARG A 121 -15.12 -7.24 -5.33
C ARG A 121 -14.01 -6.21 -5.49
N GLY A 122 -12.80 -6.63 -5.84
CA GLY A 122 -11.65 -5.72 -5.94
C GLY A 122 -11.83 -4.65 -7.01
N LYS A 123 -12.35 -5.02 -8.19
CA LYS A 123 -12.62 -4.08 -9.26
C LYS A 123 -13.78 -3.13 -8.91
N GLU A 124 -14.80 -3.64 -8.23
CA GLU A 124 -15.93 -2.83 -7.77
C GLU A 124 -15.45 -1.77 -6.78
N LEU A 125 -14.59 -2.14 -5.82
CA LEU A 125 -14.02 -1.21 -4.85
C LEU A 125 -13.15 -0.12 -5.52
N CYS A 126 -12.29 -0.48 -6.49
CA CYS A 126 -11.53 0.54 -7.23
C CYS A 126 -12.45 1.55 -7.93
N THR A 127 -13.51 1.06 -8.59
CA THR A 127 -14.49 1.93 -9.26
C THR A 127 -15.25 2.80 -8.25
N ALA A 128 -15.59 2.25 -7.09
CA ALA A 128 -16.26 2.98 -6.01
C ALA A 128 -15.36 4.08 -5.41
N LEU A 129 -14.04 3.82 -5.27
CA LEU A 129 -13.08 4.83 -4.82
C LEU A 129 -12.93 5.97 -5.83
N ASP A 130 -12.90 5.67 -7.13
CA ASP A 130 -12.87 6.71 -8.17
C ASP A 130 -14.17 7.55 -8.19
N ALA A 131 -15.30 6.91 -7.98
CA ALA A 131 -16.60 7.60 -7.86
C ALA A 131 -16.64 8.48 -6.60
N LEU A 132 -16.22 7.94 -5.46
CA LEU A 132 -16.10 8.67 -4.19
C LEU A 132 -15.21 9.91 -4.35
N LEU A 133 -14.05 9.77 -4.98
CA LEU A 133 -13.14 10.90 -5.22
C LEU A 133 -13.80 12.01 -6.02
N ASN A 134 -14.56 11.67 -7.06
CA ASN A 134 -15.30 12.66 -7.87
C ASN A 134 -16.43 13.32 -7.06
N GLU A 135 -17.12 12.57 -6.23
CA GLU A 135 -18.13 13.08 -5.33
C GLU A 135 -17.55 14.04 -4.28
N LEU A 136 -16.42 13.66 -3.66
CA LEU A 136 -15.71 14.49 -2.68
C LEU A 136 -15.29 15.84 -3.28
N LYS A 137 -14.76 15.86 -4.52
CA LYS A 137 -14.40 17.12 -5.21
C LYS A 137 -15.59 18.07 -5.29
N VAL A 138 -16.74 17.56 -5.72
CA VAL A 138 -17.96 18.38 -5.88
C VAL A 138 -18.52 18.80 -4.53
N THR A 139 -18.60 17.88 -3.56
CA THR A 139 -19.24 18.11 -2.27
C THR A 139 -18.43 19.09 -1.42
N ILE A 140 -17.11 18.92 -1.37
CA ILE A 140 -16.21 19.83 -0.64
C ILE A 140 -16.26 21.22 -1.27
N SER A 141 -16.12 21.35 -2.60
CA SER A 141 -16.18 22.66 -3.25
C SER A 141 -17.47 23.40 -2.95
N LYS A 142 -18.62 22.71 -3.04
CA LYS A 142 -19.93 23.30 -2.70
C LYS A 142 -20.07 23.69 -1.24
N ALA A 143 -19.49 22.93 -0.30
CA ALA A 143 -19.54 23.25 1.11
C ALA A 143 -18.81 24.57 1.44
N PHE A 144 -17.70 24.84 0.75
CA PHE A 144 -16.91 26.05 0.91
C PHE A 144 -17.40 27.26 0.03
N GLU A 145 -18.39 27.03 -0.86
CA GLU A 145 -19.08 28.10 -1.60
C GLU A 145 -20.30 28.63 -0.87
N GLN A 146 -20.71 28.01 0.22
CA GLN A 146 -21.89 28.46 0.99
C GLN A 146 -21.60 29.76 1.73
N SER A 147 -22.59 30.68 1.73
CA SER A 147 -22.49 31.96 2.43
C SER A 147 -22.16 31.82 3.93
N GLN A 148 -22.64 30.75 4.57
CA GLN A 148 -22.41 30.50 5.99
C GLN A 148 -20.91 30.42 6.37
N TYR A 149 -20.10 29.79 5.53
CA TYR A 149 -18.64 29.73 5.74
C TYR A 149 -18.00 31.11 5.61
N GLU A 150 -18.32 31.83 4.53
CA GLU A 150 -17.77 33.16 4.28
C GLU A 150 -18.20 34.15 5.38
N ASP A 151 -19.44 34.09 5.83
CA ASP A 151 -19.96 34.93 6.90
C ASP A 151 -19.24 34.66 8.23
N ALA A 152 -19.07 33.38 8.60
CA ALA A 152 -18.37 32.99 9.85
C ALA A 152 -16.89 33.40 9.81
N LYS A 153 -16.22 33.20 8.67
CA LYS A 153 -14.82 33.60 8.47
C LYS A 153 -14.67 35.11 8.54
N ALA A 154 -15.56 35.87 7.88
CA ALA A 154 -15.58 37.32 7.90
C ALA A 154 -15.79 37.85 9.33
N GLN A 155 -16.65 37.20 10.13
CA GLN A 155 -16.86 37.56 11.53
C GLN A 155 -15.58 37.36 12.35
N TYR A 156 -14.89 36.23 12.24
CA TYR A 156 -13.64 35.99 12.98
C TYR A 156 -12.54 37.01 12.60
N VAL A 157 -12.42 37.29 11.28
CA VAL A 157 -11.47 38.32 10.81
C VAL A 157 -11.82 39.69 11.35
N LYS A 158 -13.12 40.08 11.40
CA LYS A 158 -13.58 41.34 11.92
C LYS A 158 -13.29 41.48 13.43
N GLU A 159 -13.60 40.44 14.23
CA GLU A 159 -13.30 40.39 15.67
C GLU A 159 -11.79 40.59 15.93
N PHE A 160 -10.94 39.96 15.12
CA PHE A 160 -9.49 40.13 15.21
C PHE A 160 -9.06 41.54 14.88
N GLN A 161 -9.58 42.12 13.77
CA GLN A 161 -9.25 43.49 13.36
C GLN A 161 -9.64 44.51 14.40
N GLU A 162 -10.84 44.39 15.01
CA GLU A 162 -11.31 45.26 16.07
C GLU A 162 -10.41 45.20 17.31
N LYS A 163 -10.07 43.99 17.78
CA LYS A 163 -9.19 43.78 18.93
C LYS A 163 -7.74 44.23 18.67
N ALA A 164 -7.20 43.91 17.52
CA ALA A 164 -5.85 44.33 17.12
C ALA A 164 -5.75 45.85 16.94
N GLY A 165 -6.82 46.44 16.38
CA GLY A 165 -6.96 47.89 16.26
C GLY A 165 -6.97 48.58 17.63
N ALA A 166 -7.77 48.09 18.58
CA ALA A 166 -7.84 48.61 19.95
C ALA A 166 -6.46 48.56 20.65
N ILE A 167 -5.70 47.46 20.50
CA ILE A 167 -4.34 47.37 21.06
C ILE A 167 -3.41 48.40 20.41
N MET A 168 -3.50 48.59 19.09
CA MET A 168 -2.67 49.57 18.39
C MET A 168 -3.02 51.01 18.79
N ASP A 169 -4.29 51.29 18.97
CA ASP A 169 -4.74 52.65 19.39
C ASP A 169 -4.35 52.92 20.86
N GLU A 170 -4.43 51.91 21.75
CA GLU A 170 -3.88 51.99 23.10
C GLU A 170 -2.37 52.31 23.11
N LEU A 171 -1.61 51.61 22.24
CA LEU A 171 -0.16 51.83 22.13
C LEU A 171 0.17 53.22 21.60
N LYS A 172 -0.57 53.71 20.59
CA LYS A 172 -0.39 55.04 20.05
C LYS A 172 -0.73 56.13 21.06
N ALA A 173 -1.87 55.97 21.77
CA ALA A 173 -2.28 56.90 22.84
C ALA A 173 -1.22 56.95 23.95
N TRP A 174 -0.78 55.80 24.41
CA TRP A 174 0.26 55.71 25.45
C TRP A 174 1.61 56.31 25.01
N ALA A 175 2.02 56.09 23.76
CA ALA A 175 3.22 56.70 23.19
C ALA A 175 3.07 58.22 23.11
N ALA A 176 1.92 58.73 22.69
CA ALA A 176 1.62 60.18 22.64
C ALA A 176 1.66 60.85 24.02
N GLU A 177 1.11 60.22 25.08
CA GLU A 177 1.21 60.69 26.48
C GLU A 177 2.66 60.85 26.93
N HIS A 178 3.59 60.03 26.38
CA HIS A 178 5.00 60.08 26.68
C HIS A 178 5.81 60.88 25.65
N ARG A 179 5.11 61.65 24.78
CA ARG A 179 5.70 62.49 23.71
C ARG A 179 6.46 61.67 22.67
N PHE A 180 5.95 60.47 22.28
CA PHE A 180 6.43 59.69 21.18
C PHE A 180 5.31 59.45 20.15
N SER A 181 5.71 59.37 18.87
CA SER A 181 4.86 58.94 17.78
C SER A 181 5.28 57.51 17.36
N LEU A 182 4.30 56.58 17.18
CA LEU A 182 4.53 55.26 16.73
C LEU A 182 4.28 55.18 15.20
N LYS A 183 5.33 55.04 14.43
CA LYS A 183 5.23 54.92 12.97
C LYS A 183 5.55 53.52 12.49
N ARG A 184 4.77 53.03 11.51
CA ARG A 184 5.05 51.76 10.82
C ARG A 184 6.03 51.99 9.69
N THR A 185 7.13 51.27 9.65
CA THR A 185 8.14 51.23 8.57
C THR A 185 8.21 49.81 7.95
N PRO A 186 8.82 49.64 6.78
CA PRO A 186 9.04 48.31 6.21
C PRO A 186 9.80 47.32 7.13
N GLN A 187 10.59 47.84 8.04
CA GLN A 187 11.42 47.08 9.01
C GLN A 187 10.72 46.85 10.32
N GLY A 188 9.51 47.41 10.54
CA GLY A 188 8.75 47.27 11.79
C GLY A 188 8.18 48.60 12.30
N PHE A 189 7.96 48.73 13.62
CA PHE A 189 7.49 49.93 14.23
C PHE A 189 8.66 50.72 14.85
N VAL A 190 8.69 52.01 14.61
CA VAL A 190 9.70 52.93 15.11
C VAL A 190 9.03 53.96 16.02
N ASN A 191 9.61 54.19 17.19
CA ASN A 191 9.19 55.21 18.14
C ASN A 191 9.97 56.50 17.85
N ILE A 192 9.27 57.56 17.50
CA ILE A 192 9.88 58.84 17.15
C ILE A 192 9.54 59.83 18.25
N PRO A 193 10.56 60.47 18.91
CA PRO A 193 10.29 61.53 19.90
C PRO A 193 9.60 62.72 19.29
N MET A 194 8.66 63.33 20.03
CA MET A 194 7.90 64.48 19.62
C MET A 194 8.21 65.68 20.51
N ILE A 195 8.35 66.85 19.91
CA ILE A 195 8.57 68.13 20.61
C ILE A 195 7.47 69.13 20.30
N GLU A 196 7.22 70.02 21.26
CA GLU A 196 6.39 71.23 21.03
C GLU A 196 7.26 72.28 20.33
N ALA A 197 6.89 72.67 19.15
CA ALA A 197 7.52 73.76 18.37
C ALA A 197 6.45 74.81 18.08
N LYS A 198 6.88 76.00 17.68
CA LYS A 198 5.98 77.01 17.15
C LYS A 198 6.02 77.02 15.64
N ASP A 199 4.87 77.06 14.97
CA ASP A 199 4.77 77.26 13.54
C ASP A 199 5.15 78.70 13.10
N GLU A 200 5.13 78.94 11.81
CA GLU A 200 5.46 80.26 11.24
C GLU A 200 4.49 81.37 11.71
N GLU A 201 3.30 81.01 12.22
CA GLU A 201 2.31 81.95 12.76
C GLU A 201 2.40 82.02 14.31
N GLY A 202 3.36 81.36 14.96
CA GLY A 202 3.57 81.39 16.42
C GLY A 202 2.67 80.49 17.22
N LYS A 203 1.87 79.63 16.58
CA LYS A 203 1.00 78.66 17.24
C LYS A 203 1.77 77.41 17.69
N PRO A 204 1.46 76.82 18.85
CA PRO A 204 2.13 75.60 19.31
C PRO A 204 1.74 74.42 18.42
N VAL A 205 2.74 73.76 17.78
CA VAL A 205 2.60 72.58 16.96
C VAL A 205 3.51 71.48 17.48
N VAL A 206 3.01 70.27 17.56
CA VAL A 206 3.78 69.07 17.98
C VAL A 206 4.40 68.46 16.71
N ARG A 207 5.71 68.38 16.64
CA ARG A 207 6.45 67.82 15.52
C ARG A 207 7.48 66.80 15.97
N GLU A 208 7.99 66.02 15.04
CA GLU A 208 9.07 65.07 15.27
C GLU A 208 10.35 65.77 15.63
N LEU A 209 11.06 65.25 16.65
CA LEU A 209 12.39 65.68 17.03
C LEU A 209 13.40 65.19 15.98
N GLN A 210 14.10 66.11 15.31
CA GLN A 210 15.14 65.76 14.37
C GLN A 210 16.43 65.32 15.08
N GLN A 211 17.26 64.53 14.44
CA GLN A 211 18.45 63.99 15.05
C GLN A 211 19.46 65.05 15.47
N GLU A 212 19.61 66.11 14.67
CA GLU A 212 20.47 67.22 14.97
C GLU A 212 20.01 68.00 16.22
N GLU A 213 18.70 68.11 16.40
CA GLU A 213 18.09 68.76 17.60
C GLU A 213 18.25 67.86 18.83
N PHE A 214 18.16 66.57 18.67
CA PHE A 214 18.40 65.61 19.78
C PHE A 214 19.85 65.69 20.28
N GLU A 215 20.81 65.75 19.35
CA GLU A 215 22.23 65.89 19.67
C GLU A 215 22.59 67.23 20.34
N ALA A 216 21.77 68.29 20.11
CA ALA A 216 21.92 69.59 20.72
C ALA A 216 21.31 69.69 22.13
N LEU A 217 20.55 68.72 22.59
CA LEU A 217 19.98 68.65 23.95
C LEU A 217 21.07 68.41 25.01
N ASP A 218 20.80 68.83 26.25
CA ASP A 218 21.73 68.53 27.35
C ASP A 218 21.75 66.99 27.70
N GLU A 219 22.83 66.55 28.31
CA GLU A 219 23.03 65.10 28.60
C GLU A 219 21.88 64.50 29.50
N LYS A 220 21.23 65.32 30.33
CA LYS A 220 20.12 64.88 31.19
C LYS A 220 18.84 64.64 30.34
N GLU A 221 18.57 65.53 29.40
CA GLU A 221 17.43 65.40 28.52
C GLU A 221 17.61 64.27 27.51
N GLN A 222 18.82 64.11 26.96
CA GLN A 222 19.14 62.97 26.10
C GLN A 222 18.91 61.64 26.84
N LYS A 223 19.44 61.47 28.04
CA LYS A 223 19.21 60.29 28.87
C LYS A 223 17.73 60.04 29.16
N ARG A 224 16.98 61.10 29.48
CA ARG A 224 15.53 61.00 29.70
C ARG A 224 14.77 60.52 28.47
N TYR A 225 15.09 61.02 27.29
CA TYR A 225 14.49 60.54 26.05
C TYR A 225 14.90 59.12 25.72
N GLN A 226 16.12 58.69 26.01
CA GLN A 226 16.59 57.33 25.82
C GLN A 226 15.82 56.36 26.73
N GLU A 227 15.69 56.64 28.05
CA GLU A 227 14.95 55.83 29.00
C GLU A 227 13.46 55.72 28.62
N LEU A 228 12.84 56.81 28.20
CA LEU A 228 11.47 56.82 27.71
C LEU A 228 11.32 56.02 26.41
N SER A 229 12.25 56.16 25.46
CA SER A 229 12.27 55.40 24.21
C SER A 229 12.36 53.89 24.47
N GLU A 230 13.19 53.47 25.42
CA GLU A 230 13.28 52.06 25.82
C GLU A 230 11.93 51.56 26.40
N ARG A 231 11.27 52.34 27.26
CA ARG A 231 9.97 51.97 27.82
C ARG A 231 8.89 51.88 26.73
N VAL A 232 8.85 52.86 25.81
CA VAL A 232 7.92 52.86 24.67
C VAL A 232 8.19 51.64 23.78
N SER A 233 9.43 51.34 23.51
CA SER A 233 9.84 50.17 22.73
C SER A 233 9.44 48.84 23.38
N GLN A 234 9.67 48.69 24.69
CA GLN A 234 9.25 47.50 25.44
C GLN A 234 7.74 47.31 25.42
N ARG A 235 6.95 48.39 25.65
CA ARG A 235 5.48 48.28 25.63
C ARG A 235 4.95 47.99 24.22
N THR A 236 5.55 48.62 23.20
CA THR A 236 5.23 48.35 21.79
C THR A 236 5.49 46.89 21.46
N LEU A 237 6.65 46.34 21.86
CA LEU A 237 6.99 44.93 21.65
C LEU A 237 5.99 43.98 22.32
N LEU A 238 5.57 44.28 23.54
CA LEU A 238 4.55 43.48 24.26
C LEU A 238 3.18 43.54 23.55
N GLY A 239 2.75 44.71 23.07
CA GLY A 239 1.51 44.82 22.31
C GLY A 239 1.57 44.08 20.98
N LEU A 240 2.69 44.15 20.25
CA LEU A 240 2.88 43.41 19.02
C LEU A 240 2.92 41.89 19.22
N ARG A 241 3.44 41.44 20.36
CA ARG A 241 3.37 40.01 20.74
C ARG A 241 1.91 39.57 20.93
N ARG A 242 1.12 40.34 21.65
CA ARG A 242 -0.33 40.07 21.85
C ARG A 242 -1.07 39.99 20.53
N ILE A 243 -0.81 40.90 19.59
CA ILE A 243 -1.43 40.87 18.25
C ILE A 243 -1.03 39.60 17.48
N ARG A 244 0.24 39.18 17.57
CA ARG A 244 0.72 37.94 16.95
C ARG A 244 0.07 36.70 17.56
N ASP A 245 -0.08 36.65 18.87
CA ASP A 245 -0.76 35.55 19.55
C ASP A 245 -2.23 35.46 19.10
N MET A 246 -2.92 36.61 19.02
CA MET A 246 -4.29 36.67 18.49
C MET A 246 -4.39 36.29 17.01
N GLU A 247 -3.37 36.58 16.19
CA GLU A 247 -3.32 36.14 14.79
C GLU A 247 -3.19 34.60 14.71
N LYS A 248 -2.43 34.02 15.63
CA LYS A 248 -2.31 32.57 15.73
C LYS A 248 -3.66 31.94 16.12
N ASP A 249 -4.30 32.47 17.15
CA ASP A 249 -5.64 32.01 17.59
C ASP A 249 -6.68 32.14 16.46
N LEU A 250 -6.62 33.21 15.66
CA LEU A 250 -7.49 33.38 14.49
C LEU A 250 -7.27 32.27 13.47
N LYS A 251 -6.01 31.96 13.14
CA LYS A 251 -5.68 30.87 12.21
C LYS A 251 -6.16 29.53 12.71
N GLU A 252 -5.98 29.24 14.00
CA GLU A 252 -6.46 28.01 14.63
C GLU A 252 -8.00 27.92 14.56
N ARG A 253 -8.72 28.96 14.91
CA ARG A 253 -10.21 28.99 14.85
C ARG A 253 -10.75 28.85 13.41
N ILE A 254 -10.09 29.46 12.43
CA ILE A 254 -10.46 29.29 11.02
C ILE A 254 -10.19 27.84 10.59
N GLY A 255 -9.04 27.25 10.95
CA GLY A 255 -8.71 25.87 10.64
C GLY A 255 -9.69 24.87 11.29
N GLU A 256 -10.13 25.11 12.52
CA GLU A 256 -11.16 24.29 13.18
C GLU A 256 -12.51 24.37 12.44
N LEU A 257 -12.95 25.56 12.05
CA LEU A 257 -14.16 25.77 11.26
C LEU A 257 -14.08 25.03 9.91
N GLU A 258 -12.96 25.18 9.21
CA GLU A 258 -12.70 24.53 7.92
C GLU A 258 -12.72 23.00 8.07
N ALA A 259 -12.09 22.46 9.11
CA ALA A 259 -12.11 21.03 9.41
C ALA A 259 -13.52 20.51 9.76
N GLU A 260 -14.31 21.28 10.50
CA GLU A 260 -15.69 20.91 10.85
C GLU A 260 -16.58 20.87 9.62
N ILE A 261 -16.52 21.89 8.76
CA ILE A 261 -17.29 21.96 7.51
C ILE A 261 -16.90 20.80 6.58
N CYS A 262 -15.59 20.56 6.40
CA CYS A 262 -15.10 19.47 5.57
C CYS A 262 -15.57 18.11 6.11
N ARG A 263 -15.44 17.88 7.42
CA ARG A 263 -15.89 16.64 8.07
C ARG A 263 -17.38 16.41 7.89
N ALA A 264 -18.21 17.41 8.04
CA ALA A 264 -19.65 17.33 7.83
C ALA A 264 -19.99 17.03 6.35
N ALA A 265 -19.24 17.61 5.41
CA ALA A 265 -19.42 17.42 3.98
C ALA A 265 -19.05 16.00 3.51
N ILE A 266 -17.95 15.41 4.03
CA ILE A 266 -17.46 14.12 3.58
C ILE A 266 -18.13 12.92 4.28
N ALA A 267 -18.72 13.11 5.47
CA ALA A 267 -19.28 12.02 6.26
C ALA A 267 -20.35 11.20 5.53
N PRO A 268 -21.32 11.78 4.79
CA PRO A 268 -22.30 11.01 4.04
C PRO A 268 -21.65 10.18 2.91
N CYS A 269 -20.72 10.78 2.14
CA CYS A 269 -20.04 10.10 1.04
C CYS A 269 -19.26 8.86 1.51
N LEU A 270 -18.64 8.95 2.69
CA LEU A 270 -17.90 7.83 3.30
C LEU A 270 -18.83 6.76 3.91
N ALA A 271 -20.04 7.13 4.35
CA ALA A 271 -20.97 6.19 4.95
C ALA A 271 -21.39 5.12 3.94
N ASP A 272 -21.75 5.51 2.72
CA ASP A 272 -22.22 4.62 1.66
C ASP A 272 -21.20 3.53 1.29
N ILE A 273 -19.91 3.92 1.16
CA ILE A 273 -18.85 2.96 0.81
C ILE A 273 -18.52 2.04 1.99
N ARG A 274 -18.64 2.51 3.24
CA ARG A 274 -18.44 1.69 4.44
C ARG A 274 -19.53 0.64 4.61
N GLU A 275 -20.80 1.00 4.33
CA GLU A 275 -21.91 0.05 4.37
C GLU A 275 -21.77 -1.09 3.35
N ALA A 276 -21.09 -0.87 2.22
CA ALA A 276 -20.78 -1.90 1.24
C ALA A 276 -19.73 -2.92 1.73
N HIS A 277 -18.93 -2.57 2.78
CA HIS A 277 -17.83 -3.38 3.31
C HIS A 277 -17.81 -3.40 4.85
N PRO A 278 -18.89 -3.83 5.54
CA PRO A 278 -19.06 -3.66 6.98
C PRO A 278 -18.06 -4.48 7.83
N ASP A 279 -17.62 -5.63 7.32
CA ASP A 279 -16.79 -6.59 8.07
C ASP A 279 -15.28 -6.41 7.79
N ASN A 280 -14.88 -5.41 6.98
CA ASN A 280 -13.48 -5.17 6.65
C ASN A 280 -12.88 -4.05 7.53
N GLU A 281 -12.47 -4.42 8.75
CA GLU A 281 -11.87 -3.48 9.71
C GLU A 281 -10.61 -2.76 9.17
N PRO A 282 -9.66 -3.42 8.49
CA PRO A 282 -8.52 -2.73 7.87
C PRO A 282 -8.93 -1.66 6.86
N LEU A 283 -9.94 -1.94 6.02
CA LEU A 283 -10.46 -0.98 5.06
C LEU A 283 -11.18 0.19 5.75
N SER A 284 -11.92 -0.07 6.82
CA SER A 284 -12.56 0.98 7.63
C SER A 284 -11.53 1.93 8.23
N ARG A 285 -10.43 1.41 8.78
CA ARG A 285 -9.32 2.22 9.30
C ARG A 285 -8.65 3.05 8.20
N TRP A 286 -8.52 2.48 7.01
CA TRP A 286 -7.98 3.23 5.87
C TRP A 286 -8.88 4.42 5.50
N PHE A 287 -10.21 4.25 5.52
CA PHE A 287 -11.14 5.35 5.30
C PHE A 287 -11.07 6.42 6.38
N ASP A 288 -10.77 6.07 7.64
CA ASP A 288 -10.58 7.05 8.69
C ASP A 288 -9.35 7.93 8.40
N ARG A 289 -8.22 7.31 8.01
CA ARG A 289 -6.99 8.04 7.65
C ARG A 289 -7.16 8.87 6.37
N MET A 290 -7.88 8.32 5.38
CA MET A 290 -8.25 9.05 4.17
C MET A 290 -9.07 10.31 4.52
N ALA A 291 -10.05 10.19 5.41
CA ALA A 291 -10.88 11.33 5.83
C ALA A 291 -10.03 12.42 6.51
N GLU A 292 -9.08 12.03 7.37
CA GLU A 292 -8.15 12.97 8.02
C GLU A 292 -7.30 13.70 6.97
N ASP A 293 -6.70 12.98 6.03
CA ASP A 293 -5.90 13.57 4.96
C ASP A 293 -6.71 14.47 4.02
N VAL A 294 -7.97 14.12 3.72
CA VAL A 294 -8.88 14.96 2.93
C VAL A 294 -9.17 16.27 3.66
N ILE A 295 -9.39 16.22 4.99
CA ILE A 295 -9.63 17.40 5.81
C ILE A 295 -8.38 18.30 5.83
N GLU A 296 -7.20 17.75 6.00
CA GLU A 296 -5.95 18.51 6.00
C GLU A 296 -5.66 19.14 4.62
N ASN A 297 -6.09 18.50 3.54
CA ASN A 297 -5.80 18.90 2.16
C ASN A 297 -7.03 19.38 1.39
N PHE A 298 -8.12 19.79 2.08
CA PHE A 298 -9.38 20.20 1.42
C PHE A 298 -9.19 21.31 0.37
N GLY A 299 -8.20 22.19 0.58
CA GLY A 299 -7.88 23.25 -0.36
C GLY A 299 -7.53 22.75 -1.77
N ALA A 300 -6.90 21.56 -1.88
CA ALA A 300 -6.60 20.92 -3.15
C ALA A 300 -7.89 20.52 -3.91
N PHE A 301 -8.90 20.04 -3.17
CA PHE A 301 -10.21 19.69 -3.74
C PHE A 301 -10.94 20.94 -4.25
N VAL A 302 -10.96 22.02 -3.48
CA VAL A 302 -11.56 23.29 -3.88
C VAL A 302 -10.85 23.86 -5.11
N THR A 303 -9.51 23.85 -5.13
CA THR A 303 -8.72 24.35 -6.27
C THR A 303 -8.99 23.54 -7.52
N SER A 304 -9.07 22.21 -7.44
CA SER A 304 -9.29 21.34 -8.61
C SER A 304 -10.63 21.57 -9.32
N VAL A 305 -11.62 22.16 -8.64
CA VAL A 305 -12.92 22.48 -9.23
C VAL A 305 -12.95 23.93 -9.75
N ARG A 306 -12.29 24.85 -9.03
CA ARG A 306 -12.27 26.28 -9.39
C ARG A 306 -11.31 26.60 -10.54
N ASP A 307 -10.23 25.86 -10.65
CA ASP A 307 -9.18 26.05 -11.65
C ASP A 307 -8.93 24.73 -12.39
N GLU A 308 -9.55 24.58 -13.55
CA GLU A 308 -9.40 23.40 -14.41
C GLU A 308 -7.95 23.22 -14.94
N SER A 309 -7.13 24.26 -14.89
CA SER A 309 -5.73 24.21 -15.30
C SER A 309 -4.79 23.70 -14.19
N ALA A 310 -5.26 23.63 -12.95
CA ALA A 310 -4.48 23.15 -11.82
C ALA A 310 -4.32 21.61 -11.85
N GLU A 311 -3.11 21.16 -12.12
CA GLU A 311 -2.77 19.72 -12.01
C GLU A 311 -2.64 19.32 -10.54
N VAL A 312 -3.74 18.85 -9.94
CA VAL A 312 -3.74 18.34 -8.57
C VAL A 312 -3.68 16.80 -8.59
N ASP A 313 -2.69 16.23 -7.90
CA ASP A 313 -2.54 14.78 -7.81
C ASP A 313 -3.41 14.20 -6.68
N PHE A 314 -4.42 13.43 -7.08
CA PHE A 314 -5.34 12.70 -6.19
C PHE A 314 -5.07 11.19 -6.16
N THR A 315 -3.96 10.73 -6.72
CA THR A 315 -3.60 9.30 -6.82
C THR A 315 -3.71 8.59 -5.48
N ARG A 316 -3.35 9.25 -4.37
CA ARG A 316 -3.36 8.66 -3.02
C ARG A 316 -4.74 8.24 -2.52
N TYR A 317 -5.81 8.71 -3.12
CA TYR A 317 -7.19 8.32 -2.77
C TYR A 317 -7.75 7.20 -3.67
N GLN A 318 -6.99 6.74 -4.63
CA GLN A 318 -7.36 5.67 -5.55
C GLN A 318 -6.92 4.30 -5.02
N GLY A 319 -7.55 3.23 -5.52
CA GLY A 319 -7.15 1.86 -5.28
C GLY A 319 -6.46 1.26 -6.51
N SER A 320 -5.47 0.40 -6.29
CA SER A 320 -4.82 -0.37 -7.34
C SER A 320 -5.15 -1.85 -7.20
N LEU A 321 -5.90 -2.40 -8.16
CA LEU A 321 -6.20 -3.83 -8.21
C LEU A 321 -4.92 -4.61 -8.53
N PHE A 322 -4.48 -5.45 -7.60
CA PHE A 322 -3.24 -6.19 -7.69
C PHE A 322 -3.44 -7.64 -8.13
N VAL A 323 -4.40 -8.34 -7.52
CA VAL A 323 -4.83 -9.70 -7.93
C VAL A 323 -6.35 -9.73 -7.92
N SER A 324 -6.94 -10.28 -8.99
CA SER A 324 -8.38 -10.47 -9.11
C SER A 324 -8.71 -11.93 -9.36
N ASN A 325 -9.72 -12.44 -8.69
CA ASN A 325 -10.19 -13.80 -8.78
C ASN A 325 -11.69 -13.81 -9.15
N ASP A 326 -12.09 -14.64 -10.12
CA ASP A 326 -13.50 -14.80 -10.41
C ASP A 326 -14.12 -15.77 -9.39
N PRO A 327 -15.21 -15.39 -8.69
CA PRO A 327 -15.90 -16.29 -7.74
C PRO A 327 -16.33 -17.63 -8.34
N LYS A 328 -16.47 -17.72 -9.66
CA LYS A 328 -16.92 -18.92 -10.39
C LYS A 328 -15.79 -19.89 -10.73
N ASP A 329 -14.54 -19.44 -10.74
CA ASP A 329 -13.40 -20.23 -11.23
C ASP A 329 -12.82 -21.17 -10.19
N GLY A 330 -13.19 -21.02 -8.90
CA GLY A 330 -12.58 -21.76 -7.81
C GLY A 330 -11.15 -21.26 -7.47
N ALA A 331 -10.32 -22.14 -6.88
CA ALA A 331 -8.95 -21.77 -6.52
C ALA A 331 -8.04 -21.65 -7.75
N PRO A 332 -7.07 -20.72 -7.79
CA PRO A 332 -6.18 -20.54 -8.93
C PRO A 332 -5.18 -21.71 -9.10
N VAL A 333 -4.87 -22.05 -10.34
CA VAL A 333 -3.76 -22.95 -10.71
C VAL A 333 -2.83 -22.20 -11.63
N VAL A 334 -1.73 -21.73 -11.09
CA VAL A 334 -0.74 -20.94 -11.82
C VAL A 334 0.45 -21.84 -12.20
N TRP A 335 0.69 -21.97 -13.50
CA TRP A 335 1.89 -22.64 -14.02
C TRP A 335 2.87 -21.58 -14.51
N GLU A 336 3.92 -21.32 -13.70
CA GLU A 336 4.97 -20.38 -14.07
C GLU A 336 6.06 -21.12 -14.89
N THR A 337 6.14 -20.78 -16.17
CA THR A 337 7.05 -21.42 -17.11
C THR A 337 8.43 -20.78 -17.18
N ASN A 338 8.57 -19.55 -16.70
CA ASN A 338 9.83 -18.83 -16.59
C ASN A 338 10.02 -18.26 -15.18
N PRO A 339 10.32 -19.11 -14.17
CA PRO A 339 10.31 -18.76 -12.76
C PRO A 339 11.55 -17.93 -12.38
N THR A 340 11.71 -16.73 -12.94
CA THR A 340 12.67 -15.75 -12.45
C THR A 340 12.19 -15.17 -11.13
N TYR A 341 13.09 -14.58 -10.34
CA TYR A 341 12.73 -13.95 -9.06
C TYR A 341 11.54 -13.00 -9.20
N TYR A 342 11.60 -12.08 -10.16
CA TYR A 342 10.53 -11.09 -10.37
C TYR A 342 9.22 -11.69 -10.89
N ASN A 343 9.29 -12.75 -11.71
CA ASN A 343 8.09 -13.45 -12.15
C ASN A 343 7.43 -14.21 -10.99
N LEU A 344 8.21 -14.66 -10.02
CA LEU A 344 7.71 -15.33 -8.81
C LEU A 344 7.20 -14.34 -7.77
N ALA A 345 8.06 -13.43 -7.32
CA ALA A 345 7.80 -12.53 -6.20
C ALA A 345 7.03 -11.26 -6.60
N GLY A 346 7.00 -10.90 -7.90
CA GLY A 346 6.49 -9.61 -8.35
C GLY A 346 7.57 -8.54 -8.40
N LYS A 347 7.19 -7.36 -8.83
CA LYS A 347 8.10 -6.22 -9.01
C LYS A 347 7.36 -4.91 -8.84
N VAL A 348 8.12 -3.85 -8.58
CA VAL A 348 7.67 -2.46 -8.72
C VAL A 348 8.22 -1.94 -10.04
N GLU A 349 7.38 -1.38 -10.90
CA GLU A 349 7.77 -0.77 -12.15
C GLU A 349 8.01 0.73 -11.98
N TYR A 350 8.97 1.27 -12.73
CA TYR A 350 9.36 2.67 -12.69
C TYR A 350 9.11 3.33 -14.03
N GLU A 351 8.69 4.58 -13.99
CA GLU A 351 8.57 5.45 -15.15
C GLU A 351 9.66 6.52 -15.10
N SER A 352 10.28 6.79 -16.23
CA SER A 352 11.23 7.91 -16.32
C SER A 352 10.48 9.19 -16.68
N ARG A 353 10.49 10.19 -15.80
CA ARG A 353 9.96 11.53 -16.04
C ARG A 353 11.09 12.54 -15.92
N GLN A 354 11.43 13.23 -17.00
CA GLN A 354 12.48 14.24 -17.04
C GLN A 354 13.85 13.76 -16.47
N GLY A 355 14.18 12.48 -16.68
CA GLY A 355 15.42 11.88 -16.18
C GLY A 355 15.38 11.36 -14.74
N TYR A 356 14.28 11.55 -14.01
CA TYR A 356 14.05 10.96 -12.70
C TYR A 356 13.17 9.71 -12.80
N LEU A 357 13.50 8.70 -11.98
CA LEU A 357 12.66 7.50 -11.86
C LEU A 357 11.52 7.80 -10.88
N TYR A 358 10.30 7.63 -11.35
CA TYR A 358 9.08 7.80 -10.55
C TYR A 358 8.34 6.46 -10.44
N THR A 359 7.76 6.21 -9.29
CA THR A 359 6.86 5.07 -9.07
C THR A 359 5.78 5.43 -8.05
N ASP A 360 4.67 4.73 -8.12
CA ASP A 360 3.60 4.78 -7.13
C ASP A 360 3.01 3.37 -6.92
N PHE A 361 2.12 3.19 -5.94
CA PHE A 361 1.54 1.89 -5.60
C PHE A 361 0.72 1.25 -6.73
N ARG A 362 0.34 1.98 -7.77
CA ARG A 362 -0.36 1.45 -8.94
C ARG A 362 0.57 0.71 -9.91
N ARG A 363 1.88 0.85 -9.71
CA ARG A 363 2.92 0.21 -10.53
C ARG A 363 3.49 -1.05 -9.89
N ILE A 364 2.82 -1.56 -8.86
CA ILE A 364 3.15 -2.83 -8.23
C ILE A 364 2.54 -3.95 -9.08
N VAL A 365 3.38 -4.87 -9.56
CA VAL A 365 2.98 -5.97 -10.45
C VAL A 365 3.07 -7.31 -9.71
N ALA A 366 1.96 -8.06 -9.71
CA ALA A 366 1.85 -9.35 -9.04
C ALA A 366 2.70 -10.43 -9.72
N GLY A 367 3.50 -11.13 -8.92
CA GLY A 367 4.18 -12.36 -9.33
C GLY A 367 3.30 -13.60 -9.18
N ALA A 368 3.87 -14.75 -9.60
CA ALA A 368 3.17 -16.03 -9.56
C ALA A 368 2.76 -16.44 -8.13
N PHE A 369 3.53 -16.05 -7.10
CA PHE A 369 3.18 -16.29 -5.71
C PHE A 369 1.82 -15.68 -5.37
N HIS A 370 1.63 -14.40 -5.71
CA HIS A 370 0.42 -13.66 -5.43
C HIS A 370 -0.77 -14.19 -6.24
N LYS A 371 -0.55 -14.48 -7.53
CA LYS A 371 -1.58 -15.03 -8.43
C LYS A 371 -2.05 -16.44 -8.03
N ALA A 372 -1.18 -17.21 -7.36
CA ALA A 372 -1.50 -18.56 -6.91
C ALA A 372 -2.02 -18.62 -5.46
N ASN A 373 -2.14 -17.48 -4.79
CA ASN A 373 -2.60 -17.44 -3.40
C ASN A 373 -4.01 -18.05 -3.26
N GLY A 374 -4.21 -18.89 -2.25
CA GLY A 374 -5.43 -19.68 -2.06
C GLY A 374 -5.52 -20.93 -2.94
N GLY A 375 -4.52 -21.21 -3.81
CA GLY A 375 -4.55 -22.29 -4.77
C GLY A 375 -3.22 -23.03 -4.95
N PHE A 376 -2.82 -23.21 -6.18
CA PHE A 376 -1.70 -24.07 -6.56
C PHE A 376 -0.71 -23.34 -7.47
N LEU A 377 0.58 -23.43 -7.11
CA LEU A 377 1.68 -22.95 -7.95
C LEU A 377 2.46 -24.13 -8.53
N VAL A 378 2.53 -24.22 -9.84
CA VAL A 378 3.27 -25.26 -10.57
C VAL A 378 4.57 -24.67 -11.12
N LEU A 379 5.69 -25.31 -10.81
CA LEU A 379 7.04 -24.86 -11.15
C LEU A 379 7.85 -25.98 -11.80
N ASP A 380 8.65 -25.64 -12.78
CA ASP A 380 9.69 -26.52 -13.31
C ASP A 380 10.93 -26.45 -12.42
N ALA A 381 11.32 -27.55 -11.81
CA ALA A 381 12.40 -27.61 -10.82
C ALA A 381 13.76 -27.18 -11.41
N GLU A 382 14.05 -27.60 -12.64
CA GLU A 382 15.32 -27.25 -13.32
C GLU A 382 15.39 -25.74 -13.54
N LYS A 383 14.30 -25.15 -14.05
CA LYS A 383 14.23 -23.71 -14.30
C LYS A 383 14.31 -22.88 -13.03
N VAL A 384 13.68 -23.33 -11.95
CA VAL A 384 13.81 -22.65 -10.64
C VAL A 384 15.25 -22.64 -10.15
N LEU A 385 15.96 -23.77 -10.29
CA LEU A 385 17.35 -23.89 -9.84
C LEU A 385 18.34 -23.14 -10.74
N MET A 386 18.03 -23.00 -12.03
CA MET A 386 18.86 -22.25 -12.99
C MET A 386 18.74 -20.72 -12.84
N ASN A 387 17.63 -20.23 -12.29
CA ASN A 387 17.41 -18.81 -12.12
C ASN A 387 17.90 -18.33 -10.74
N PHE A 388 18.72 -17.28 -10.78
CA PHE A 388 19.28 -16.69 -9.56
C PHE A 388 18.19 -16.28 -8.58
N MET A 389 18.39 -16.60 -7.29
CA MET A 389 17.48 -16.29 -6.17
C MET A 389 16.09 -16.92 -6.22
N SER A 390 15.70 -17.58 -7.30
CA SER A 390 14.34 -18.13 -7.43
C SER A 390 14.06 -19.25 -6.42
N TRP A 391 15.02 -20.16 -6.24
CA TRP A 391 14.88 -21.22 -5.22
C TRP A 391 14.81 -20.67 -3.80
N GLU A 392 15.66 -19.69 -3.48
CA GLU A 392 15.61 -19.02 -2.16
C GLU A 392 14.28 -18.30 -1.93
N ALA A 393 13.72 -17.67 -2.98
CA ALA A 393 12.40 -17.03 -2.89
C ALA A 393 11.29 -18.05 -2.60
N VAL A 394 11.30 -19.20 -3.28
CA VAL A 394 10.34 -20.30 -3.02
C VAL A 394 10.48 -20.83 -1.58
N LYS A 395 11.72 -21.08 -1.12
CA LYS A 395 11.94 -21.54 0.26
C LYS A 395 11.47 -20.52 1.29
N ARG A 396 11.80 -19.24 1.09
CA ARG A 396 11.37 -18.14 1.96
C ARG A 396 9.85 -18.08 2.04
N LEU A 397 9.15 -18.08 0.90
CA LEU A 397 7.70 -18.11 0.82
C LEU A 397 7.10 -19.26 1.64
N LEU A 398 7.58 -20.50 1.41
CA LEU A 398 7.04 -21.69 2.07
C LEU A 398 7.34 -21.75 3.57
N ARG A 399 8.40 -21.09 4.01
CA ARG A 399 8.79 -20.98 5.42
C ARG A 399 8.00 -19.92 6.16
N THR A 400 7.92 -18.69 5.61
CA THR A 400 7.25 -17.55 6.25
C THR A 400 5.75 -17.54 6.02
N GLN A 401 5.29 -18.13 4.90
CA GLN A 401 3.93 -18.01 4.39
C GLN A 401 3.54 -16.55 4.12
N GLU A 402 4.49 -15.77 3.68
CA GLU A 402 4.33 -14.38 3.28
C GLU A 402 5.11 -14.12 1.98
N ALA A 403 4.54 -13.33 1.09
CA ALA A 403 5.22 -12.84 -0.09
C ALA A 403 5.45 -11.33 0.05
N SER A 404 6.72 -10.94 -0.09
CA SER A 404 7.16 -9.54 -0.13
C SER A 404 7.67 -9.22 -1.51
N ILE A 405 7.43 -8.01 -1.98
CA ILE A 405 7.97 -7.50 -3.23
C ILE A 405 9.19 -6.66 -2.88
N GLU A 406 10.36 -7.14 -3.29
CA GLU A 406 11.65 -6.51 -3.01
C GLU A 406 12.36 -6.19 -4.34
N ASN A 407 13.04 -5.06 -4.40
CA ASN A 407 13.87 -4.72 -5.53
C ASN A 407 15.29 -5.25 -5.30
N LEU A 408 15.67 -6.32 -6.02
CA LEU A 408 17.04 -6.87 -5.94
C LEU A 408 18.12 -5.86 -6.36
N GLY A 409 17.78 -4.91 -7.24
CA GLY A 409 18.72 -3.88 -7.69
C GLY A 409 19.24 -3.00 -6.54
N GLU A 410 18.43 -2.79 -5.51
CA GLU A 410 18.87 -2.05 -4.30
C GLU A 410 19.85 -2.86 -3.46
N GLN A 411 19.62 -4.16 -3.30
CA GLN A 411 20.51 -5.04 -2.54
C GLN A 411 21.90 -5.11 -3.15
N TYR A 412 22.02 -4.93 -4.45
CA TYR A 412 23.29 -5.00 -5.20
C TYR A 412 23.86 -3.61 -5.56
N GLY A 413 23.30 -2.53 -5.01
CA GLY A 413 23.86 -1.18 -5.15
C GLY A 413 23.72 -0.56 -6.54
N ALA A 414 22.84 -1.08 -7.39
CA ALA A 414 22.75 -0.67 -8.78
C ALA A 414 22.08 0.69 -9.00
N VAL A 415 21.17 1.13 -8.14
CA VAL A 415 20.54 2.47 -8.22
C VAL A 415 20.00 2.88 -6.85
N PRO A 416 20.34 4.07 -6.30
CA PRO A 416 19.67 4.64 -5.15
C PRO A 416 18.35 5.27 -5.62
N VAL A 417 17.25 4.51 -5.57
CA VAL A 417 15.90 5.04 -5.79
C VAL A 417 15.13 4.89 -4.49
N SER A 418 14.37 5.90 -4.12
CA SER A 418 13.40 5.73 -3.04
C SER A 418 12.39 4.69 -3.54
N SER A 419 12.57 3.44 -3.14
CA SER A 419 11.71 2.36 -3.58
C SER A 419 10.52 2.22 -2.66
N LEU A 420 9.37 1.88 -3.26
CA LEU A 420 8.23 1.43 -2.49
C LEU A 420 8.55 0.09 -1.83
N ARG A 421 8.13 -0.06 -0.59
CA ARG A 421 8.15 -1.32 0.17
C ARG A 421 6.72 -1.76 0.47
N PRO A 422 6.04 -2.38 -0.51
CA PRO A 422 4.67 -2.80 -0.32
C PRO A 422 4.55 -3.74 0.88
N SER A 423 3.52 -3.58 1.69
CA SER A 423 3.28 -4.48 2.81
C SER A 423 3.14 -5.92 2.33
N PRO A 424 3.72 -6.90 3.06
CA PRO A 424 3.70 -8.30 2.67
C PRO A 424 2.29 -8.88 2.71
N ILE A 425 2.03 -9.81 1.80
CA ILE A 425 0.75 -10.52 1.72
C ILE A 425 0.92 -11.93 2.28
N ARG A 426 0.02 -12.33 3.19
CA ARG A 426 -0.04 -13.71 3.69
C ARG A 426 -0.43 -14.66 2.58
N MET A 427 0.29 -15.79 2.49
CA MET A 427 0.14 -16.78 1.44
C MET A 427 -0.39 -18.10 1.99
N ASN A 428 -1.42 -18.61 1.34
CA ASN A 428 -1.94 -19.95 1.57
C ASN A 428 -1.99 -20.69 0.23
N LEU A 429 -0.85 -21.19 -0.21
CA LEU A 429 -0.75 -21.91 -1.48
C LEU A 429 0.03 -23.20 -1.34
N LYS A 430 -0.19 -24.11 -2.26
CA LYS A 430 0.55 -25.37 -2.37
C LYS A 430 1.43 -25.34 -3.62
N VAL A 431 2.72 -25.61 -3.44
CA VAL A 431 3.68 -25.66 -4.53
C VAL A 431 3.81 -27.08 -5.06
N VAL A 432 3.73 -27.22 -6.37
CA VAL A 432 3.98 -28.47 -7.09
C VAL A 432 5.19 -28.29 -8.01
N MET A 433 6.31 -28.86 -7.63
CA MET A 433 7.51 -28.84 -8.46
C MET A 433 7.55 -30.06 -9.36
N ILE A 434 7.86 -29.86 -10.64
CA ILE A 434 7.98 -30.94 -11.64
C ILE A 434 9.41 -30.99 -12.12
N GLY A 435 10.07 -32.14 -12.01
CA GLY A 435 11.49 -32.26 -12.41
C GLY A 435 11.92 -33.68 -12.74
N MET A 436 13.16 -33.80 -13.14
CA MET A 436 13.81 -35.10 -13.38
C MET A 436 14.14 -35.81 -12.05
N PRO A 437 14.21 -37.14 -12.03
CA PRO A 437 14.53 -37.89 -10.79
C PRO A 437 15.84 -37.45 -10.13
N TYR A 438 16.87 -37.16 -10.90
CA TYR A 438 18.17 -36.73 -10.36
C TYR A 438 18.10 -35.38 -9.65
N ILE A 439 17.21 -34.45 -10.10
CA ILE A 439 17.01 -33.14 -9.43
C ILE A 439 16.40 -33.35 -8.01
N TYR A 440 15.44 -34.27 -7.90
CA TYR A 440 14.88 -34.61 -6.60
C TYR A 440 15.97 -35.11 -5.65
N GLU A 441 16.80 -36.06 -6.11
CA GLU A 441 17.88 -36.65 -5.30
C GLU A 441 18.94 -35.58 -4.94
N LEU A 442 19.27 -34.68 -5.86
CA LEU A 442 20.19 -33.57 -5.62
C LEU A 442 19.64 -32.63 -4.52
N LEU A 443 18.40 -32.18 -4.62
CA LEU A 443 17.76 -31.35 -3.61
C LEU A 443 17.65 -32.09 -2.26
N GLN A 444 17.31 -33.37 -2.30
CA GLN A 444 17.21 -34.23 -1.11
C GLN A 444 18.54 -34.36 -0.37
N TYR A 445 19.66 -34.34 -1.08
CA TYR A 445 20.99 -34.51 -0.52
C TYR A 445 21.62 -33.17 -0.09
N TYR A 446 21.52 -32.14 -0.93
CA TYR A 446 22.25 -30.89 -0.70
C TYR A 446 21.45 -29.80 0.03
N ASP A 447 20.09 -29.86 0.04
CA ASP A 447 19.25 -28.86 0.68
C ASP A 447 18.50 -29.44 1.89
N PRO A 448 18.96 -29.16 3.14
CA PRO A 448 18.33 -29.66 4.34
C PRO A 448 16.88 -29.18 4.55
N GLU A 449 16.51 -28.02 3.96
CA GLU A 449 15.16 -27.49 4.07
C GLU A 449 14.17 -28.17 3.11
N PHE A 450 14.66 -28.66 1.96
CA PHE A 450 13.83 -29.30 0.95
C PHE A 450 12.96 -30.41 1.52
N ARG A 451 13.52 -31.30 2.37
CA ARG A 451 12.79 -32.41 3.02
C ARG A 451 11.62 -31.94 3.90
N LYS A 452 11.75 -30.76 4.50
CA LYS A 452 10.70 -30.19 5.36
C LYS A 452 9.60 -29.55 4.53
N LEU A 453 9.96 -28.98 3.38
CA LEU A 453 9.07 -28.20 2.52
C LEU A 453 8.34 -29.08 1.48
N PHE A 454 8.96 -30.16 1.02
CA PHE A 454 8.42 -31.09 0.01
C PHE A 454 8.36 -32.50 0.53
N LYS A 455 7.33 -32.80 1.32
CA LYS A 455 7.15 -34.12 1.97
C LYS A 455 6.56 -35.17 1.00
N ILE A 456 5.99 -34.76 -0.11
CA ILE A 456 5.33 -35.65 -1.05
C ILE A 456 6.20 -35.81 -2.29
N LYS A 457 6.60 -37.04 -2.60
CA LYS A 457 7.22 -37.44 -3.85
C LYS A 457 6.23 -38.26 -4.67
N ALA A 458 5.90 -37.80 -5.88
CA ALA A 458 5.11 -38.55 -6.84
C ALA A 458 6.01 -38.98 -8.00
N SER A 459 6.34 -40.27 -8.05
CA SER A 459 7.27 -40.82 -9.04
C SER A 459 6.52 -41.45 -10.19
N PHE A 460 6.74 -40.95 -11.42
CA PHE A 460 6.28 -41.52 -12.68
C PHE A 460 7.42 -42.32 -13.27
N ASP A 461 7.14 -43.61 -13.44
CA ASP A 461 8.11 -44.59 -13.96
C ASP A 461 8.04 -44.71 -15.51
#